data_3223d48d251ef07fb237a14e3b39f903
#
_entry.id   3223d48d251ef07fb237a14e3b39f903
#
_cell.length_a   1.000
_cell.length_b   1.000
_cell.length_c   1.000
_cell.angle_alpha   90.00
_cell.angle_beta   90.00
_cell.angle_gamma   90.00
#
_symmetry.space_group_name_H-M   'P 1'
#
loop_
_entity.id
_entity.type
_entity.pdbx_description
1 polymer ?
#
loop_
_entity_poly.entity_id
_entity_poly.type
_entity_poly.pdbx_seq_one_letter_code
_entity_poly.pdbx_strand_id
1 'polypeptide(L)'
;LLDAGFNVYPLRWGDATIADQFSLDSYIDIFLYDFVEDVKRDSGSEKVSILGYCMGGGLSAIYTAIYPENVKNILFLASTLYFDKTIGGLVNLSDKRFFDPEEVVAPFGYVPSWFLTERFKILEPWGNYVGKYINLFMNAEDEKFVDDFFKMERWIHDGVNVAPGAYVRYIKELYQNNALAEGRLYIKGKRVDPKRITMPAAAIVGLRDHLAPPECTLKFLDCIGSKDKAVFKADVGHVGLVVSRRGMALWDEVIKWLAQRSGELK
;
A
#
# COMPACT_ATOMS: atom_id res chain seq x y z
N LEU A 1 -16.26 -5.27 -3.59
CA LEU A 1 -15.71 -6.43 -4.34
C LEU A 1 -16.53 -7.68 -4.07
N LEU A 2 -16.76 -8.06 -2.81
CA LEU A 2 -17.58 -9.23 -2.45
C LEU A 2 -18.98 -9.15 -3.07
N ASP A 3 -19.67 -8.01 -2.92
CA ASP A 3 -21.02 -7.79 -3.48
C ASP A 3 -21.04 -7.85 -5.01
N ALA A 4 -19.89 -7.66 -5.65
CA ALA A 4 -19.73 -7.78 -7.09
C ALA A 4 -19.32 -9.19 -7.54
N GLY A 5 -19.31 -10.18 -6.64
CA GLY A 5 -19.06 -11.58 -6.94
C GLY A 5 -17.58 -11.99 -6.99
N PHE A 6 -16.66 -11.14 -6.52
CA PHE A 6 -15.26 -11.54 -6.40
C PHE A 6 -15.00 -12.31 -5.10
N ASN A 7 -14.22 -13.38 -5.17
CA ASN A 7 -13.60 -13.96 -4.00
C ASN A 7 -12.46 -13.05 -3.53
N VAL A 8 -12.51 -12.60 -2.28
CA VAL A 8 -11.52 -11.67 -1.71
C VAL A 8 -10.74 -12.35 -0.59
N TYR A 9 -9.42 -12.36 -0.74
CA TYR A 9 -8.49 -12.98 0.21
C TYR A 9 -7.61 -11.87 0.83
N PRO A 10 -7.91 -11.40 2.03
CA PRO A 10 -7.07 -10.42 2.71
C PRO A 10 -5.85 -11.11 3.34
N LEU A 11 -4.65 -10.62 3.03
CA LEU A 11 -3.43 -11.05 3.70
C LEU A 11 -3.30 -10.35 5.05
N ARG A 12 -3.22 -11.12 6.13
CA ARG A 12 -2.92 -10.63 7.48
C ARG A 12 -1.45 -10.92 7.81
N TRP A 13 -0.66 -9.86 7.95
CA TRP A 13 0.79 -9.95 8.18
C TRP A 13 1.18 -10.44 9.59
N GLY A 14 0.28 -10.30 10.58
CA GLY A 14 0.59 -10.52 11.99
C GLY A 14 1.45 -9.40 12.57
N ASP A 15 1.79 -9.51 13.84
CA ASP A 15 2.63 -8.56 14.57
C ASP A 15 4.06 -9.06 14.68
N ALA A 16 5.01 -8.31 14.15
CA ALA A 16 6.43 -8.62 14.34
C ALA A 16 6.85 -8.37 15.79
N THR A 17 7.64 -9.29 16.30
CA THR A 17 8.26 -9.24 17.62
C THR A 17 9.80 -9.18 17.51
N ILE A 18 10.50 -9.06 18.63
CA ILE A 18 11.97 -9.09 18.65
C ILE A 18 12.55 -10.40 18.09
N ALA A 19 11.78 -11.49 18.11
CA ALA A 19 12.21 -12.79 17.55
C ALA A 19 12.09 -12.85 16.02
N ASP A 20 11.32 -11.94 15.42
CA ASP A 20 10.96 -11.96 13.99
C ASP A 20 11.96 -11.16 13.16
N GLN A 21 13.13 -11.75 12.89
CA GLN A 21 14.22 -11.11 12.12
C GLN A 21 14.00 -11.23 10.60
N PHE A 22 12.77 -11.04 10.12
CA PHE A 22 12.43 -11.16 8.71
C PHE A 22 12.95 -9.98 7.89
N SER A 23 13.43 -10.29 6.70
CA SER A 23 13.90 -9.32 5.70
C SER A 23 12.81 -8.99 4.69
N LEU A 24 13.06 -8.00 3.82
CA LEU A 24 12.19 -7.73 2.67
C LEU A 24 12.09 -8.95 1.74
N ASP A 25 13.19 -9.73 1.61
CA ASP A 25 13.17 -10.99 0.85
C ASP A 25 12.17 -12.00 1.44
N SER A 26 12.08 -12.08 2.78
CA SER A 26 11.12 -12.96 3.46
C SER A 26 9.68 -12.55 3.18
N TYR A 27 9.39 -11.23 3.20
CA TYR A 27 8.06 -10.71 2.91
C TYR A 27 7.61 -11.02 1.48
N ILE A 28 8.53 -10.98 0.50
CA ILE A 28 8.22 -11.19 -0.92
C ILE A 28 8.23 -12.66 -1.31
N ASP A 29 9.34 -13.36 -0.98
CA ASP A 29 9.67 -14.66 -1.59
C ASP A 29 9.24 -15.85 -0.69
N ILE A 30 8.73 -15.55 0.52
CA ILE A 30 8.12 -16.54 1.40
C ILE A 30 6.65 -16.16 1.63
N PHE A 31 6.38 -15.10 2.41
CA PHE A 31 5.02 -14.84 2.87
C PHE A 31 4.06 -14.49 1.74
N LEU A 32 4.44 -13.55 0.86
CA LEU A 32 3.56 -13.16 -0.25
C LEU A 32 3.50 -14.25 -1.32
N TYR A 33 4.62 -14.94 -1.57
CA TYR A 33 4.66 -16.05 -2.51
C TYR A 33 3.75 -17.21 -2.05
N ASP A 34 3.91 -17.68 -0.81
CA ASP A 34 3.12 -18.78 -0.26
C ASP A 34 1.64 -18.41 -0.18
N PHE A 35 1.33 -17.16 0.23
CA PHE A 35 -0.05 -16.67 0.25
C PHE A 35 -0.70 -16.69 -1.14
N VAL A 36 0.01 -16.25 -2.18
CA VAL A 36 -0.52 -16.27 -3.56
C VAL A 36 -0.73 -17.71 -4.03
N GLU A 37 0.20 -18.64 -3.73
CA GLU A 37 0.04 -20.06 -4.07
C GLU A 37 -1.14 -20.69 -3.32
N ASP A 38 -1.37 -20.32 -2.05
CA ASP A 38 -2.54 -20.77 -1.29
C ASP A 38 -3.84 -20.25 -1.90
N VAL A 39 -3.90 -18.97 -2.28
CA VAL A 39 -5.07 -18.40 -2.98
C VAL A 39 -5.33 -19.09 -4.31
N LYS A 40 -4.30 -19.37 -5.10
CA LYS A 40 -4.43 -20.11 -6.37
C LYS A 40 -5.02 -21.51 -6.15
N ARG A 41 -4.53 -22.20 -5.12
CA ARG A 41 -5.00 -23.56 -4.77
C ARG A 41 -6.44 -23.55 -4.31
N ASP A 42 -6.82 -22.61 -3.42
CA ASP A 42 -8.17 -22.51 -2.87
C ASP A 42 -9.20 -22.08 -3.92
N SER A 43 -8.83 -21.09 -4.74
CA SER A 43 -9.72 -20.57 -5.80
C SER A 43 -9.76 -21.43 -7.06
N GLY A 44 -8.83 -22.37 -7.24
CA GLY A 44 -8.64 -23.12 -8.48
C GLY A 44 -8.17 -22.26 -9.68
N SER A 45 -7.64 -21.06 -9.42
CA SER A 45 -7.20 -20.14 -10.46
C SER A 45 -5.69 -20.22 -10.68
N GLU A 46 -5.25 -20.24 -11.93
CA GLU A 46 -3.80 -20.22 -12.26
C GLU A 46 -3.12 -18.89 -11.92
N LYS A 47 -3.88 -17.80 -11.97
CA LYS A 47 -3.41 -16.44 -11.71
C LYS A 47 -4.40 -15.68 -10.84
N VAL A 48 -3.89 -14.78 -9.99
CA VAL A 48 -4.69 -13.93 -9.10
C VAL A 48 -4.63 -12.47 -9.51
N SER A 49 -5.66 -11.70 -9.19
CA SER A 49 -5.61 -10.23 -9.22
C SER A 49 -5.12 -9.75 -7.86
N ILE A 50 -4.12 -8.84 -7.85
CA ILE A 50 -3.56 -8.30 -6.62
C ILE A 50 -3.96 -6.83 -6.49
N LEU A 51 -4.49 -6.46 -5.34
CA LEU A 51 -4.74 -5.08 -4.94
C LEU A 51 -3.79 -4.75 -3.77
N GLY A 52 -2.82 -3.89 -4.03
CA GLY A 52 -1.88 -3.42 -3.02
C GLY A 52 -2.26 -2.04 -2.50
N TYR A 53 -2.56 -1.93 -1.19
CA TYR A 53 -2.88 -0.67 -0.55
C TYR A 53 -1.65 -0.11 0.20
N CYS A 54 -1.34 1.17 -0.01
CA CYS A 54 -0.25 1.87 0.66
C CYS A 54 1.10 1.14 0.49
N MET A 55 1.77 0.75 1.58
CA MET A 55 2.99 -0.08 1.57
C MET A 55 2.77 -1.41 0.82
N GLY A 56 1.57 -1.99 0.92
CA GLY A 56 1.19 -3.20 0.20
C GLY A 56 1.29 -3.05 -1.32
N GLY A 57 1.13 -1.85 -1.88
CA GLY A 57 1.39 -1.59 -3.30
C GLY A 57 2.84 -1.79 -3.68
N GLY A 58 3.79 -1.34 -2.85
CA GLY A 58 5.22 -1.56 -3.06
C GLY A 58 5.59 -3.03 -3.01
N LEU A 59 5.10 -3.76 -1.99
CA LEU A 59 5.30 -5.20 -1.87
C LEU A 59 4.71 -5.95 -3.05
N SER A 60 3.50 -5.59 -3.47
CA SER A 60 2.83 -6.19 -4.65
C SER A 60 3.56 -5.91 -5.95
N ALA A 61 4.09 -4.70 -6.14
CA ALA A 61 4.89 -4.34 -7.33
C ALA A 61 6.18 -5.17 -7.40
N ILE A 62 6.88 -5.32 -6.28
CA ILE A 62 8.10 -6.14 -6.19
C ILE A 62 7.77 -7.59 -6.51
N TYR A 63 6.75 -8.16 -5.87
CA TYR A 63 6.30 -9.53 -6.12
C TYR A 63 5.94 -9.75 -7.59
N THR A 64 5.12 -8.88 -8.16
CA THR A 64 4.65 -8.98 -9.53
C THR A 64 5.79 -8.88 -10.55
N ALA A 65 6.81 -8.05 -10.29
CA ALA A 65 7.99 -7.97 -11.15
C ALA A 65 8.85 -9.24 -11.11
N ILE A 66 8.82 -9.98 -10.00
CA ILE A 66 9.57 -11.24 -9.85
C ILE A 66 8.79 -12.44 -10.40
N TYR A 67 7.48 -12.50 -10.12
CA TYR A 67 6.56 -13.59 -10.44
C TYR A 67 5.37 -13.12 -11.31
N PRO A 68 5.61 -12.52 -12.50
CA PRO A 68 4.52 -11.99 -13.34
C PRO A 68 3.58 -13.08 -13.85
N GLU A 69 4.04 -14.33 -13.90
CA GLU A 69 3.25 -15.49 -14.29
C GLU A 69 2.10 -15.79 -13.32
N ASN A 70 2.20 -15.39 -12.06
CA ASN A 70 1.18 -15.63 -11.04
C ASN A 70 0.10 -14.53 -11.00
N VAL A 71 0.33 -13.40 -11.68
CA VAL A 71 -0.54 -12.22 -11.56
C VAL A 71 -1.35 -11.98 -12.82
N LYS A 72 -2.67 -11.86 -12.64
CA LYS A 72 -3.63 -11.59 -13.72
C LYS A 72 -3.83 -10.10 -13.95
N ASN A 73 -4.05 -9.36 -12.87
CA ASN A 73 -4.18 -7.90 -12.86
C ASN A 73 -3.50 -7.34 -11.60
N ILE A 74 -2.97 -6.12 -11.67
CA ILE A 74 -2.43 -5.43 -10.50
C ILE A 74 -3.09 -4.07 -10.31
N LEU A 75 -3.51 -3.77 -9.08
CA LEU A 75 -4.12 -2.50 -8.71
C LEU A 75 -3.31 -1.87 -7.57
N PHE A 76 -2.87 -0.64 -7.77
CA PHE A 76 -2.14 0.15 -6.79
C PHE A 76 -3.08 1.17 -6.16
N LEU A 77 -3.49 0.92 -4.92
CA LEU A 77 -4.39 1.77 -4.17
C LEU A 77 -3.58 2.65 -3.21
N ALA A 78 -3.60 3.97 -3.43
CA ALA A 78 -2.91 4.94 -2.58
C ALA A 78 -1.47 4.52 -2.24
N SER A 79 -0.66 4.18 -3.25
CA SER A 79 0.63 3.53 -3.06
C SER A 79 1.79 4.44 -3.43
N THR A 80 2.83 4.50 -2.57
CA THR A 80 4.09 5.16 -2.91
C THR A 80 5.00 4.17 -3.62
N LEU A 81 5.24 4.38 -4.91
CA LEU A 81 5.97 3.48 -5.80
C LEU A 81 7.11 4.16 -6.55
N TYR A 82 7.00 5.47 -6.73
CA TYR A 82 8.02 6.34 -7.30
C TYR A 82 8.44 7.35 -6.23
N PHE A 83 9.71 7.33 -5.88
CA PHE A 83 10.24 8.04 -4.71
C PHE A 83 11.13 9.20 -5.13
N ASP A 84 10.51 10.34 -5.40
CA ASP A 84 11.18 11.57 -5.79
C ASP A 84 10.94 12.67 -4.74
N LYS A 85 12.00 13.30 -4.27
CA LYS A 85 11.95 14.36 -3.23
C LYS A 85 11.08 15.55 -3.63
N THR A 86 10.89 15.79 -4.92
CA THR A 86 10.02 16.87 -5.41
C THR A 86 8.54 16.62 -5.18
N ILE A 87 8.16 15.35 -4.94
CA ILE A 87 6.76 14.95 -4.69
C ILE A 87 6.34 15.24 -3.24
N GLY A 88 7.28 15.22 -2.30
CA GLY A 88 6.98 15.49 -0.88
C GLY A 88 6.54 14.26 -0.09
N GLY A 89 5.69 14.48 0.91
CA GLY A 89 5.14 13.41 1.76
C GLY A 89 6.19 12.63 2.53
N LEU A 90 5.98 11.32 2.68
CA LEU A 90 6.89 10.42 3.39
C LEU A 90 8.29 10.35 2.77
N VAL A 91 8.44 10.66 1.48
CA VAL A 91 9.74 10.65 0.80
C VAL A 91 10.68 11.66 1.46
N ASN A 92 10.19 12.88 1.73
CA ASN A 92 10.99 13.92 2.37
C ASN A 92 11.32 13.61 3.84
N LEU A 93 10.38 13.03 4.58
CA LEU A 93 10.60 12.57 5.95
C LEU A 93 11.59 11.39 6.04
N SER A 94 11.80 10.68 4.94
CA SER A 94 12.70 9.52 4.88
C SER A 94 14.06 9.86 4.24
N ASP A 95 14.36 11.16 4.00
CA ASP A 95 15.62 11.57 3.41
C ASP A 95 16.82 11.11 4.24
N LYS A 96 17.74 10.37 3.62
CA LYS A 96 18.92 9.78 4.28
C LYS A 96 19.85 10.78 4.98
N ARG A 97 19.72 12.07 4.69
CA ARG A 97 20.47 13.11 5.38
C ARG A 97 20.02 13.34 6.83
N PHE A 98 18.76 12.98 7.14
CA PHE A 98 18.11 13.30 8.40
C PHE A 98 17.43 12.08 9.04
N PHE A 99 17.39 10.96 8.34
CA PHE A 99 16.66 9.77 8.78
C PHE A 99 17.44 8.49 8.47
N ASP A 100 17.84 7.79 9.53
CA ASP A 100 18.37 6.42 9.46
C ASP A 100 17.32 5.45 10.00
N PRO A 101 16.78 4.54 9.17
CA PRO A 101 15.80 3.57 9.61
C PRO A 101 16.38 2.54 10.60
N GLU A 102 17.70 2.35 10.69
CA GLU A 102 18.32 1.47 11.67
C GLU A 102 18.18 2.01 13.09
N GLU A 103 18.25 3.33 13.27
CA GLU A 103 18.04 3.99 14.57
C GLU A 103 16.60 3.79 15.09
N VAL A 104 15.62 3.60 14.22
CA VAL A 104 14.23 3.30 14.61
C VAL A 104 14.10 1.87 15.14
N VAL A 105 14.83 0.94 14.54
CA VAL A 105 14.77 -0.48 14.88
C VAL A 105 15.59 -0.79 16.14
N ALA A 106 16.73 -0.12 16.32
CA ALA A 106 17.71 -0.45 17.36
C ALA A 106 17.14 -0.55 18.79
N PRO A 107 16.24 0.34 19.25
CA PRO A 107 15.70 0.28 20.62
C PRO A 107 14.71 -0.88 20.85
N PHE A 108 14.02 -1.35 19.81
CA PHE A 108 12.88 -2.28 19.94
C PHE A 108 13.14 -3.65 19.32
N GLY A 109 14.11 -3.77 18.39
CA GLY A 109 14.33 -4.98 17.59
C GLY A 109 13.27 -5.22 16.51
N TYR A 110 12.30 -4.31 16.35
CA TYR A 110 11.25 -4.25 15.33
C TYR A 110 10.79 -2.80 15.20
N VAL A 111 9.90 -2.51 14.26
CA VAL A 111 9.28 -1.17 14.13
C VAL A 111 7.90 -1.19 14.76
N PRO A 112 7.68 -0.47 15.88
CA PRO A 112 6.37 -0.40 16.51
C PRO A 112 5.34 0.29 15.62
N SER A 113 4.11 -0.23 15.60
CA SER A 113 2.99 0.34 14.83
C SER A 113 2.70 1.79 15.21
N TRP A 114 2.78 2.14 16.50
CA TRP A 114 2.57 3.51 16.97
C TRP A 114 3.57 4.50 16.36
N PHE A 115 4.84 4.10 16.17
CA PHE A 115 5.86 4.95 15.54
C PHE A 115 5.46 5.29 14.10
N LEU A 116 4.99 4.31 13.32
CA LEU A 116 4.50 4.53 11.96
C LEU A 116 3.30 5.47 11.96
N THR A 117 2.35 5.23 12.85
CA THR A 117 1.15 6.07 13.01
C THR A 117 1.50 7.52 13.30
N GLU A 118 2.44 7.77 14.21
CA GLU A 118 2.86 9.14 14.53
C GLU A 118 3.61 9.81 13.36
N ARG A 119 4.44 9.08 12.64
CA ARG A 119 5.08 9.62 11.42
C ARG A 119 4.06 9.99 10.33
N PHE A 120 2.96 9.25 10.21
CA PHE A 120 1.91 9.59 9.27
C PHE A 120 1.13 10.84 9.71
N LYS A 121 0.87 10.99 11.00
CA LYS A 121 0.16 12.16 11.55
C LYS A 121 0.93 13.48 11.35
N ILE A 122 2.27 13.42 11.39
CA ILE A 122 3.13 14.63 11.21
C ILE A 122 3.00 15.24 9.82
N LEU A 123 2.57 14.50 8.81
CA LEU A 123 2.38 15.04 7.46
C LEU A 123 1.23 16.05 7.37
N GLU A 124 0.24 15.95 8.24
CA GLU A 124 -0.88 16.89 8.35
C GLU A 124 -1.22 17.14 9.83
N PRO A 125 -0.34 17.85 10.57
CA PRO A 125 -0.44 17.90 12.03
C PRO A 125 -1.69 18.61 12.50
N TRP A 126 -2.11 19.69 11.86
CA TRP A 126 -3.33 20.40 12.25
C TRP A 126 -4.56 19.51 12.14
N GLY A 127 -4.76 18.85 10.99
CA GLY A 127 -5.88 17.95 10.75
C GLY A 127 -5.89 16.79 11.73
N ASN A 128 -4.73 16.18 11.95
CA ASN A 128 -4.61 14.94 12.71
C ASN A 128 -4.62 15.13 14.24
N TYR A 129 -4.11 16.25 14.76
CA TYR A 129 -4.04 16.48 16.22
C TYR A 129 -5.09 17.45 16.74
N VAL A 130 -5.66 18.32 15.92
CA VAL A 130 -6.59 19.36 16.35
C VAL A 130 -7.89 19.31 15.56
N GLY A 131 -7.82 19.45 14.25
CA GLY A 131 -8.99 19.63 13.39
C GLY A 131 -10.02 18.51 13.49
N LYS A 132 -9.57 17.25 13.58
CA LYS A 132 -10.46 16.10 13.70
C LYS A 132 -11.27 16.13 15.03
N TYR A 133 -10.70 16.61 16.13
CA TYR A 133 -11.41 16.70 17.41
C TYR A 133 -12.36 17.90 17.47
N ILE A 134 -12.01 19.01 16.82
CA ILE A 134 -12.95 20.12 16.61
C ILE A 134 -14.15 19.63 15.80
N ASN A 135 -13.90 18.89 14.71
CA ASN A 135 -14.97 18.32 13.87
C ASN A 135 -15.84 17.32 14.65
N LEU A 136 -15.23 16.50 15.51
CA LEU A 136 -15.97 15.60 16.41
C LEU A 136 -16.88 16.39 17.35
N PHE A 137 -16.35 17.45 17.98
CA PHE A 137 -17.14 18.29 18.87
C PHE A 137 -18.31 18.98 18.17
N MET A 138 -18.06 19.51 16.96
CA MET A 138 -19.10 20.19 16.14
C MET A 138 -20.21 19.24 15.66
N ASN A 139 -19.96 17.94 15.62
CA ASN A 139 -20.92 16.92 15.20
C ASN A 139 -21.25 15.94 16.33
N ALA A 140 -21.07 16.34 17.59
CA ALA A 140 -21.25 15.46 18.75
C ALA A 140 -22.69 14.96 18.96
N GLU A 141 -23.69 15.65 18.40
CA GLU A 141 -25.09 15.25 18.44
C GLU A 141 -25.46 14.21 17.36
N ASP A 142 -24.62 14.01 16.34
CA ASP A 142 -24.79 12.96 15.33
C ASP A 142 -24.15 11.65 15.81
N GLU A 143 -24.97 10.78 16.42
CA GLU A 143 -24.50 9.48 16.95
C GLU A 143 -23.77 8.64 15.93
N LYS A 144 -24.25 8.68 14.66
CA LYS A 144 -23.61 7.93 13.57
C LYS A 144 -22.22 8.48 13.26
N PHE A 145 -22.07 9.80 13.21
CA PHE A 145 -20.77 10.44 12.99
C PHE A 145 -19.78 10.09 14.11
N VAL A 146 -20.24 10.15 15.36
CA VAL A 146 -19.44 9.81 16.55
C VAL A 146 -18.99 8.35 16.50
N ASP A 147 -19.89 7.42 16.19
CA ASP A 147 -19.58 5.99 16.06
C ASP A 147 -18.58 5.72 14.93
N ASP A 148 -18.79 6.30 13.76
CA ASP A 148 -17.87 6.19 12.60
C ASP A 148 -16.50 6.80 12.92
N PHE A 149 -16.43 7.91 13.68
CA PHE A 149 -15.18 8.51 14.13
C PHE A 149 -14.39 7.56 15.05
N PHE A 150 -15.03 6.97 16.06
CA PHE A 150 -14.33 6.06 16.98
C PHE A 150 -13.94 4.73 16.30
N LYS A 151 -14.71 4.24 15.35
CA LYS A 151 -14.32 3.09 14.52
C LYS A 151 -13.06 3.39 13.73
N MET A 152 -12.99 4.59 13.14
CA MET A 152 -11.82 5.03 12.38
C MET A 152 -10.59 5.20 13.28
N GLU A 153 -10.72 5.86 14.44
CA GLU A 153 -9.62 6.01 15.39
C GLU A 153 -9.09 4.65 15.85
N ARG A 154 -9.99 3.70 16.15
CA ARG A 154 -9.59 2.34 16.50
C ARG A 154 -8.81 1.68 15.38
N TRP A 155 -9.31 1.75 14.14
CA TRP A 155 -8.62 1.17 12.98
C TRP A 155 -7.23 1.78 12.74
N ILE A 156 -7.08 3.11 12.89
CA ILE A 156 -5.78 3.79 12.74
C ILE A 156 -4.79 3.35 13.83
N HIS A 157 -5.27 3.05 15.03
CA HIS A 157 -4.41 2.63 16.16
C HIS A 157 -4.19 1.12 16.22
N ASP A 158 -4.96 0.33 15.47
CA ASP A 158 -4.83 -1.13 15.37
C ASP A 158 -3.81 -1.52 14.27
N GLY A 159 -2.69 -0.81 14.22
CA GLY A 159 -1.60 -1.09 13.30
C GLY A 159 -0.76 -2.29 13.75
N VAL A 160 -0.10 -2.96 12.80
CA VAL A 160 0.82 -4.07 13.07
C VAL A 160 2.27 -3.61 13.10
N ASN A 161 3.09 -4.24 13.94
CA ASN A 161 4.52 -4.02 13.97
C ASN A 161 5.17 -4.59 12.69
N VAL A 162 6.29 -3.97 12.27
CA VAL A 162 7.00 -4.41 11.05
C VAL A 162 8.36 -5.01 11.44
N ALA A 163 8.72 -6.11 10.80
CA ALA A 163 10.00 -6.76 11.02
C ALA A 163 11.18 -5.84 10.63
N PRO A 164 12.28 -5.88 11.41
CA PRO A 164 13.36 -4.90 11.33
C PRO A 164 14.02 -4.87 9.95
N GLY A 165 14.43 -6.02 9.44
CA GLY A 165 15.11 -6.12 8.14
C GLY A 165 14.22 -5.74 6.97
N ALA A 166 12.92 -6.03 7.04
CA ALA A 166 11.96 -5.62 6.03
C ALA A 166 11.81 -4.09 5.98
N TYR A 167 11.63 -3.46 7.14
CA TYR A 167 11.49 -2.00 7.23
C TYR A 167 12.74 -1.26 6.78
N VAL A 168 13.89 -1.60 7.36
CA VAL A 168 15.17 -0.93 7.03
C VAL A 168 15.42 -0.98 5.54
N ARG A 169 15.28 -2.14 4.94
CA ARG A 169 15.54 -2.31 3.52
C ARG A 169 14.48 -1.62 2.66
N TYR A 170 13.21 -1.66 3.04
CA TYR A 170 12.13 -0.96 2.34
C TYR A 170 12.39 0.55 2.30
N ILE A 171 12.78 1.15 3.43
CA ILE A 171 13.10 2.59 3.48
C ILE A 171 14.36 2.89 2.67
N LYS A 172 15.47 2.17 2.90
CA LYS A 172 16.74 2.45 2.21
C LYS A 172 16.63 2.27 0.69
N GLU A 173 16.05 1.16 0.24
CA GLU A 173 16.00 0.83 -1.18
C GLU A 173 14.92 1.61 -1.93
N LEU A 174 13.72 1.76 -1.36
CA LEU A 174 12.62 2.43 -2.05
C LEU A 174 12.64 3.94 -1.76
N TYR A 175 12.43 4.36 -0.52
CA TYR A 175 12.27 5.78 -0.19
C TYR A 175 13.54 6.61 -0.42
N GLN A 176 14.70 6.08 -0.07
CA GLN A 176 15.96 6.82 -0.16
C GLN A 176 16.65 6.71 -1.51
N ASN A 177 16.53 5.55 -2.17
CA ASN A 177 17.27 5.25 -3.38
C ASN A 177 16.41 5.07 -4.65
N ASN A 178 15.07 5.11 -4.54
CA ASN A 178 14.12 4.89 -5.65
C ASN A 178 14.41 3.61 -6.47
N ALA A 179 15.01 2.60 -5.83
CA ALA A 179 15.57 1.44 -6.52
C ALA A 179 14.50 0.58 -7.21
N LEU A 180 13.23 0.60 -6.73
CA LEU A 180 12.11 -0.09 -7.35
C LEU A 180 11.82 0.49 -8.74
N ALA A 181 11.56 1.78 -8.83
CA ALA A 181 11.18 2.43 -10.08
C ALA A 181 12.33 2.41 -11.12
N GLU A 182 13.56 2.45 -10.64
CA GLU A 182 14.76 2.41 -11.49
C GLU A 182 15.22 1.00 -11.83
N GLY A 183 14.55 -0.04 -11.35
CA GLY A 183 14.89 -1.43 -11.61
C GLY A 183 16.27 -1.84 -11.07
N ARG A 184 16.70 -1.24 -9.96
CA ARG A 184 17.96 -1.51 -9.27
C ARG A 184 17.79 -2.33 -7.99
N LEU A 185 16.57 -2.68 -7.64
CA LEU A 185 16.26 -3.53 -6.49
C LEU A 185 16.51 -5.00 -6.83
N TYR A 186 16.99 -5.76 -5.86
CA TYR A 186 17.15 -7.22 -5.96
C TYR A 186 16.50 -7.91 -4.77
N ILE A 187 15.82 -9.03 -4.99
CA ILE A 187 15.26 -9.91 -3.97
C ILE A 187 15.85 -11.31 -4.16
N LYS A 188 16.55 -11.84 -3.18
CA LYS A 188 17.29 -13.12 -3.28
C LYS A 188 18.09 -13.26 -4.59
N GLY A 189 18.78 -12.21 -5.00
CA GLY A 189 19.56 -12.19 -6.23
C GLY A 189 18.76 -12.04 -7.53
N LYS A 190 17.43 -12.07 -7.50
CA LYS A 190 16.57 -11.80 -8.67
C LYS A 190 16.38 -10.29 -8.81
N ARG A 191 16.66 -9.75 -9.99
CA ARG A 191 16.42 -8.33 -10.27
C ARG A 191 14.92 -8.03 -10.34
N VAL A 192 14.50 -7.01 -9.61
CA VAL A 192 13.13 -6.46 -9.67
C VAL A 192 13.07 -5.47 -10.82
N ASP A 193 12.63 -5.91 -12.00
CA ASP A 193 12.48 -5.05 -13.16
C ASP A 193 11.00 -4.66 -13.34
N PRO A 194 10.62 -3.38 -13.13
CA PRO A 194 9.25 -2.94 -13.31
C PRO A 194 8.68 -3.23 -14.69
N LYS A 195 9.52 -3.29 -15.72
CA LYS A 195 9.08 -3.61 -17.09
C LYS A 195 8.49 -5.01 -17.25
N ARG A 196 8.76 -5.92 -16.31
CA ARG A 196 8.12 -7.23 -16.26
C ARG A 196 6.67 -7.21 -15.77
N ILE A 197 6.21 -6.10 -15.22
CA ILE A 197 4.79 -5.86 -14.89
C ILE A 197 4.07 -5.55 -16.21
N THR A 198 3.66 -6.59 -16.94
CA THR A 198 3.08 -6.49 -18.29
C THR A 198 1.58 -6.73 -18.34
N MET A 199 1.00 -7.29 -17.26
CA MET A 199 -0.45 -7.51 -17.11
C MET A 199 -1.19 -6.19 -16.96
N PRO A 200 -2.54 -6.18 -17.12
CA PRO A 200 -3.34 -4.99 -16.86
C PRO A 200 -3.05 -4.39 -15.49
N ALA A 201 -2.84 -3.09 -15.43
CA ALA A 201 -2.45 -2.37 -14.23
C ALA A 201 -3.33 -1.13 -13.99
N ALA A 202 -3.74 -0.92 -12.75
CA ALA A 202 -4.53 0.26 -12.39
C ALA A 202 -3.91 1.03 -11.23
N ALA A 203 -3.99 2.36 -11.28
CA ALA A 203 -3.71 3.25 -10.16
C ALA A 203 -5.03 3.81 -9.62
N ILE A 204 -5.23 3.73 -8.31
CA ILE A 204 -6.38 4.29 -7.59
C ILE A 204 -5.81 5.32 -6.62
N VAL A 205 -6.04 6.61 -6.88
CA VAL A 205 -5.35 7.69 -6.17
C VAL A 205 -6.31 8.73 -5.62
N GLY A 206 -6.00 9.24 -4.42
CA GLY A 206 -6.70 10.36 -3.78
C GLY A 206 -6.01 11.67 -4.10
N LEU A 207 -6.73 12.63 -4.70
CA LEU A 207 -6.15 13.91 -5.10
C LEU A 207 -5.68 14.77 -3.92
N ARG A 208 -6.17 14.48 -2.70
CA ARG A 208 -5.75 15.12 -1.45
C ARG A 208 -4.96 14.16 -0.54
N ASP A 209 -4.30 13.17 -1.12
CA ASP A 209 -3.47 12.23 -0.37
C ASP A 209 -2.07 12.83 -0.13
N HIS A 210 -1.82 13.25 1.11
CA HIS A 210 -0.51 13.77 1.54
C HIS A 210 0.46 12.67 1.97
N LEU A 211 -0.06 11.46 2.25
CA LEU A 211 0.73 10.31 2.65
C LEU A 211 1.38 9.63 1.45
N ALA A 212 0.59 9.35 0.44
CA ALA A 212 1.00 8.81 -0.86
C ALA A 212 0.49 9.73 -1.99
N PRO A 213 1.13 10.86 -2.24
CA PRO A 213 0.71 11.79 -3.29
C PRO A 213 0.50 11.06 -4.62
N PRO A 214 -0.53 11.44 -5.40
CA PRO A 214 -0.89 10.76 -6.65
C PRO A 214 0.29 10.50 -7.59
N GLU A 215 1.22 11.46 -7.65
CA GLU A 215 2.40 11.41 -8.50
C GLU A 215 3.29 10.20 -8.21
N CYS A 216 3.33 9.74 -6.96
CA CYS A 216 4.10 8.56 -6.55
C CYS A 216 3.63 7.29 -7.27
N THR A 217 2.32 7.14 -7.46
CA THR A 217 1.76 5.99 -8.18
C THR A 217 1.73 6.24 -9.68
N LEU A 218 1.36 7.46 -10.12
CA LEU A 218 1.19 7.77 -11.54
C LEU A 218 2.52 7.69 -12.30
N LYS A 219 3.60 8.27 -11.77
CA LYS A 219 4.94 8.16 -12.38
C LYS A 219 5.43 6.71 -12.44
N PHE A 220 5.06 5.87 -11.47
CA PHE A 220 5.44 4.47 -11.51
C PHE A 220 4.73 3.71 -12.63
N LEU A 221 3.49 4.06 -12.98
CA LEU A 221 2.83 3.48 -14.16
C LEU A 221 3.63 3.70 -15.46
N ASP A 222 4.42 4.78 -15.55
CA ASP A 222 5.28 5.01 -16.72
C ASP A 222 6.50 4.08 -16.73
N CYS A 223 6.90 3.57 -15.57
CA CYS A 223 8.04 2.66 -15.43
C CYS A 223 7.71 1.20 -15.78
N ILE A 224 6.43 0.80 -15.70
CA ILE A 224 6.02 -0.60 -15.93
C ILE A 224 5.83 -0.93 -17.41
N GLY A 225 5.93 -2.23 -17.73
CA GLY A 225 5.79 -2.76 -19.10
C GLY A 225 4.36 -2.93 -19.58
N SER A 226 3.35 -2.79 -18.72
CA SER A 226 1.94 -2.93 -19.11
C SER A 226 1.54 -1.94 -20.19
N LYS A 227 0.77 -2.41 -21.18
CA LYS A 227 0.12 -1.58 -22.20
C LYS A 227 -1.34 -1.27 -21.89
N ASP A 228 -1.94 -2.02 -20.97
CA ASP A 228 -3.30 -1.82 -20.49
C ASP A 228 -3.25 -1.17 -19.10
N LYS A 229 -3.30 0.16 -19.07
CA LYS A 229 -3.20 0.96 -17.86
C LYS A 229 -4.48 1.76 -17.64
N ALA A 230 -4.96 1.80 -16.39
CA ALA A 230 -6.08 2.64 -15.97
C ALA A 230 -5.69 3.53 -14.78
N VAL A 231 -6.37 4.67 -14.67
CA VAL A 231 -6.19 5.60 -13.55
C VAL A 231 -7.55 6.02 -13.04
N PHE A 232 -7.78 5.79 -11.76
CA PHE A 232 -8.99 6.16 -11.04
C PHE A 232 -8.64 7.21 -9.99
N LYS A 233 -9.37 8.34 -9.99
CA LYS A 233 -9.07 9.50 -9.13
C LYS A 233 -10.30 9.92 -8.35
N ALA A 234 -10.15 10.17 -7.05
CA ALA A 234 -11.19 10.78 -6.23
C ALA A 234 -10.64 11.98 -5.45
N ASP A 235 -11.48 12.99 -5.23
CA ASP A 235 -11.13 14.18 -4.43
C ASP A 235 -11.22 13.89 -2.93
N VAL A 236 -10.35 12.97 -2.47
CA VAL A 236 -10.27 12.49 -1.08
C VAL A 236 -8.80 12.31 -0.67
N GLY A 237 -8.55 12.17 0.65
CA GLY A 237 -7.24 11.79 1.19
C GLY A 237 -7.04 10.27 1.20
N HIS A 238 -5.92 9.82 1.76
CA HIS A 238 -5.44 8.44 1.79
C HIS A 238 -6.51 7.43 2.22
N VAL A 239 -7.01 7.57 3.43
CA VAL A 239 -8.01 6.67 4.02
C VAL A 239 -9.39 6.89 3.37
N GLY A 240 -9.66 8.12 2.91
CA GLY A 240 -10.91 8.47 2.26
C GLY A 240 -11.22 7.67 1.00
N LEU A 241 -10.23 7.14 0.30
CA LEU A 241 -10.41 6.23 -0.85
C LEU A 241 -11.15 4.94 -0.46
N VAL A 242 -10.99 4.51 0.79
CA VAL A 242 -11.56 3.23 1.27
C VAL A 242 -12.85 3.42 2.03
N VAL A 243 -12.98 4.53 2.81
CA VAL A 243 -14.08 4.69 3.77
C VAL A 243 -15.06 5.82 3.46
N SER A 244 -14.68 6.81 2.65
CA SER A 244 -15.57 7.94 2.38
C SER A 244 -16.58 7.63 1.28
N ARG A 245 -17.76 8.27 1.34
CA ARG A 245 -18.77 8.15 0.29
C ARG A 245 -18.24 8.54 -1.10
N ARG A 246 -17.35 9.57 -1.17
CA ARG A 246 -16.73 10.00 -2.43
C ARG A 246 -15.73 8.98 -2.95
N GLY A 247 -14.98 8.34 -2.05
CA GLY A 247 -14.10 7.21 -2.40
C GLY A 247 -14.91 6.01 -2.89
N MET A 248 -16.01 5.68 -2.20
CA MET A 248 -16.86 4.55 -2.55
C MET A 248 -17.47 4.66 -3.95
N ALA A 249 -17.84 5.87 -4.39
CA ALA A 249 -18.36 6.09 -5.76
C ALA A 249 -17.37 5.67 -6.86
N LEU A 250 -16.05 5.74 -6.57
CA LEU A 250 -15.01 5.33 -7.51
C LEU A 250 -14.95 3.80 -7.70
N TRP A 251 -15.35 3.04 -6.69
CA TRP A 251 -15.22 1.59 -6.70
C TRP A 251 -16.10 0.92 -7.76
N ASP A 252 -17.22 1.52 -8.15
CA ASP A 252 -18.04 0.98 -9.24
C ASP A 252 -17.29 0.95 -10.58
N GLU A 253 -16.45 1.97 -10.85
CA GLU A 253 -15.61 2.01 -12.04
C GLU A 253 -14.45 1.01 -11.94
N VAL A 254 -13.82 0.92 -10.77
CA VAL A 254 -12.72 -0.04 -10.49
C VAL A 254 -13.22 -1.47 -10.64
N ILE A 255 -14.40 -1.79 -10.08
CA ILE A 255 -15.05 -3.09 -10.17
C ILE A 255 -15.34 -3.45 -11.63
N LYS A 256 -15.93 -2.54 -12.40
CA LYS A 256 -16.17 -2.76 -13.84
C LYS A 256 -14.90 -3.03 -14.61
N TRP A 257 -13.83 -2.25 -14.35
CA TRP A 257 -12.54 -2.43 -14.98
C TRP A 257 -11.94 -3.80 -14.64
N LEU A 258 -12.00 -4.21 -13.39
CA LEU A 258 -11.48 -5.48 -12.91
C LEU A 258 -12.30 -6.66 -13.46
N ALA A 259 -13.63 -6.57 -13.46
CA ALA A 259 -14.53 -7.62 -13.97
C ALA A 259 -14.25 -7.95 -15.45
N GLN A 260 -14.06 -6.91 -16.29
CA GLN A 260 -13.72 -7.08 -17.70
C GLN A 260 -12.42 -7.86 -17.94
N ARG A 261 -11.54 -7.94 -16.94
CA ARG A 261 -10.19 -8.55 -17.02
C ARG A 261 -10.05 -9.79 -16.16
N SER A 262 -11.07 -10.14 -15.37
CA SER A 262 -11.01 -11.26 -14.44
C SER A 262 -11.57 -12.57 -15.00
N GLY A 263 -12.26 -12.53 -16.14
CA GLY A 263 -13.02 -13.67 -16.70
C GLY A 263 -14.44 -13.74 -16.14
N GLU A 264 -15.15 -14.80 -16.43
CA GLU A 264 -16.51 -14.97 -15.90
C GLU A 264 -16.50 -15.04 -14.37
N LEU A 265 -17.22 -14.12 -13.75
CA LEU A 265 -17.54 -14.17 -12.32
C LEU A 265 -18.52 -15.34 -12.12
N LYS A 266 -18.16 -16.32 -11.30
CA LYS A 266 -18.99 -17.48 -11.01
C LYS A 266 -20.00 -17.16 -9.92
#